data_c9b665d56460eb08b6dcceaf37604f9b
#
_entry.id   c9b665d56460eb08b6dcceaf37604f9b
#
_cell.length_a   1.000
_cell.length_b   1.000
_cell.length_c   1.000
_cell.angle_alpha   90.00
_cell.angle_beta   90.00
_cell.angle_gamma   90.00
#
_symmetry.space_group_name_H-M   'P 1'
#
loop_
_entity.id
_entity.type
_entity.pdbx_description
1 polymer ?
#
loop_
_entity_poly.entity_id
_entity_poly.type
_entity_poly.pdbx_seq_one_letter_code
_entity_poly.pdbx_strand_id
1 'polypeptide(L)'
;GRTFYTFPSPSALGKLSVNELKNCSLGYRAAYIHATVRMIAREKISFTKMETLSDKELTEKLLLFPGAGIKVVNCISLFAYHRTAAAPVDVWIGRVIQKYYGGISPFPSYGHAAGIFQQYMFFYAQAKKLK
;
A
#
# COMPACT_ATOMS: atom_id res chain seq x y z
N GLY A 1 14.71 25.90 14.40
CA GLY A 1 13.55 25.28 13.75
C GLY A 1 13.98 23.97 13.09
N ARG A 2 13.05 23.02 12.94
CA ARG A 2 13.27 21.78 12.18
C ARG A 2 12.82 21.97 10.75
N THR A 3 13.65 21.57 9.79
CA THR A 3 13.28 21.57 8.37
C THR A 3 12.60 20.24 8.04
N PHE A 4 11.43 20.30 7.40
CA PHE A 4 10.71 19.12 6.90
C PHE A 4 10.66 19.20 5.38
N TYR A 5 10.75 18.04 4.73
CA TYR A 5 10.67 17.93 3.29
C TYR A 5 9.41 17.14 2.92
N THR A 6 8.75 17.55 1.85
CA THR A 6 7.65 16.77 1.26
C THR A 6 8.20 15.54 0.55
N PHE A 7 7.34 14.54 0.33
CA PHE A 7 7.71 13.41 -0.52
C PHE A 7 8.04 13.92 -1.93
N PRO A 8 9.13 13.43 -2.56
CA PRO A 8 9.53 13.92 -3.88
C PRO A 8 8.48 13.63 -4.95
N SER A 9 8.36 14.54 -5.91
CA SER A 9 7.46 14.33 -7.07
C SER A 9 7.96 13.18 -7.97
N PRO A 10 7.07 12.56 -8.76
CA PRO A 10 7.48 11.57 -9.76
C PRO A 10 8.55 12.09 -10.72
N SER A 11 8.47 13.36 -11.11
CA SER A 11 9.47 13.99 -11.97
C SER A 11 10.84 14.14 -11.30
N ALA A 12 10.88 14.41 -10.00
CA ALA A 12 12.13 14.46 -9.25
C ALA A 12 12.75 13.05 -9.10
N LEU A 13 11.94 12.06 -8.72
CA LEU A 13 12.38 10.67 -8.61
C LEU A 13 12.84 10.08 -9.96
N GLY A 14 12.20 10.47 -11.06
CA GLY A 14 12.52 10.01 -12.41
C GLY A 14 13.89 10.44 -12.93
N LYS A 15 14.53 11.43 -12.27
CA LYS A 15 15.89 11.86 -12.58
C LYS A 15 16.96 10.99 -11.92
N LEU A 16 16.58 10.17 -10.95
CA LEU A 16 17.49 9.34 -10.18
C LEU A 16 17.65 7.96 -10.82
N SER A 17 18.87 7.46 -10.80
CA SER A 17 19.17 6.06 -11.14
C SER A 17 18.72 5.12 -10.01
N VAL A 18 18.62 3.83 -10.31
CA VAL A 18 18.33 2.80 -9.31
C VAL A 18 19.37 2.80 -8.17
N ASN A 19 20.64 3.07 -8.48
CA ASN A 19 21.70 3.10 -7.47
C ASN A 19 21.55 4.30 -6.53
N GLU A 20 21.23 5.47 -7.03
CA GLU A 20 20.93 6.64 -6.19
C GLU A 20 19.73 6.40 -5.28
N LEU A 21 18.68 5.76 -5.81
CA LEU A 21 17.53 5.36 -5.00
C LEU A 21 17.90 4.31 -3.93
N LYS A 22 18.81 3.38 -4.21
CA LYS A 22 19.33 2.44 -3.20
C LYS A 22 20.03 3.15 -2.04
N ASN A 23 20.77 4.23 -2.34
CA ASN A 23 21.44 5.04 -1.32
C ASN A 23 20.46 5.73 -0.36
N CYS A 24 19.17 5.85 -0.74
CA CYS A 24 18.11 6.31 0.14
C CYS A 24 17.53 5.20 1.04
N SER A 25 18.27 4.14 1.30
CA SER A 25 17.86 2.98 2.13
C SER A 25 16.61 2.23 1.62
N LEU A 26 16.33 2.29 0.33
CA LEU A 26 15.17 1.64 -0.29
C LEU A 26 15.40 0.14 -0.58
N GLY A 27 16.66 -0.31 -0.56
CA GLY A 27 17.01 -1.69 -0.84
C GLY A 27 16.48 -2.16 -2.20
N TYR A 28 15.88 -3.35 -2.26
CA TYR A 28 15.30 -3.90 -3.49
C TYR A 28 14.12 -3.08 -4.04
N ARG A 29 13.48 -2.26 -3.19
CA ARG A 29 12.35 -1.41 -3.60
C ARG A 29 12.76 -0.28 -4.54
N ALA A 30 14.05 0.07 -4.59
CA ALA A 30 14.59 1.09 -5.49
C ALA A 30 14.25 0.79 -6.97
N ALA A 31 14.36 -0.47 -7.38
CA ALA A 31 14.01 -0.88 -8.74
C ALA A 31 12.51 -0.71 -9.03
N TYR A 32 11.65 -1.04 -8.08
CA TYR A 32 10.20 -0.88 -8.20
C TYR A 32 9.80 0.59 -8.28
N ILE A 33 10.37 1.43 -7.42
CA ILE A 33 10.10 2.88 -7.42
C ILE A 33 10.54 3.49 -8.76
N HIS A 34 11.75 3.16 -9.23
CA HIS A 34 12.24 3.65 -10.51
C HIS A 34 11.33 3.23 -11.67
N ALA A 35 10.92 1.96 -11.73
CA ALA A 35 10.03 1.45 -12.77
C ALA A 35 8.62 2.09 -12.70
N THR A 36 8.07 2.26 -11.49
CA THR A 36 6.78 2.92 -11.24
C THR A 36 6.79 4.36 -11.73
N VAL A 37 7.83 5.13 -11.43
CA VAL A 37 7.95 6.54 -11.84
C VAL A 37 8.01 6.64 -13.37
N ARG A 38 8.75 5.75 -14.03
CA ARG A 38 8.80 5.70 -15.50
C ARG A 38 7.46 5.33 -16.11
N MET A 39 6.72 4.40 -15.51
CA MET A 39 5.37 4.03 -15.92
C MET A 39 4.41 5.24 -15.80
N ILE A 40 4.42 5.94 -14.66
CA ILE A 40 3.60 7.14 -14.45
C ILE A 40 3.85 8.19 -15.53
N ALA A 41 5.13 8.45 -15.85
CA ALA A 41 5.50 9.44 -16.85
C ALA A 41 5.09 9.01 -18.28
N ARG A 42 5.35 7.74 -18.64
CA ARG A 42 5.06 7.18 -19.96
C ARG A 42 3.56 7.14 -20.23
N GLU A 43 2.77 6.69 -19.28
CA GLU A 43 1.33 6.45 -19.43
C GLU A 43 0.50 7.67 -18.99
N LYS A 44 1.15 8.75 -18.55
CA LYS A 44 0.50 9.97 -18.07
C LYS A 44 -0.59 9.68 -17.03
N ILE A 45 -0.27 8.80 -16.08
CA ILE A 45 -1.22 8.33 -15.07
C ILE A 45 -1.68 9.51 -14.20
N SER A 46 -2.98 9.68 -14.09
CA SER A 46 -3.63 10.66 -13.21
C SER A 46 -4.24 9.94 -11.99
N PHE A 47 -3.67 10.14 -10.82
CA PHE A 47 -4.18 9.57 -9.57
C PHE A 47 -5.56 10.10 -9.21
N THR A 48 -5.86 11.37 -9.51
CA THR A 48 -7.19 11.95 -9.30
C THR A 48 -8.25 11.23 -10.14
N LYS A 49 -7.94 10.87 -11.39
CA LYS A 49 -8.89 10.09 -12.20
C LYS A 49 -9.11 8.67 -11.66
N MET A 50 -8.17 8.13 -10.90
CA MET A 50 -8.34 6.82 -10.27
C MET A 50 -9.34 6.85 -9.10
N GLU A 51 -9.62 8.01 -8.53
CA GLU A 51 -10.62 8.16 -7.45
C GLU A 51 -12.04 7.81 -7.90
N THR A 52 -12.35 7.98 -9.19
CA THR A 52 -13.68 7.70 -9.76
C THR A 52 -13.89 6.24 -10.18
N LEU A 53 -12.83 5.42 -10.11
CA LEU A 53 -12.92 4.01 -10.45
C LEU A 53 -13.68 3.23 -9.37
N SER A 54 -14.36 2.16 -9.77
CA SER A 54 -14.87 1.16 -8.84
C SER A 54 -13.72 0.48 -8.08
N ASP A 55 -14.00 -0.15 -6.95
CA ASP A 55 -12.99 -0.85 -6.14
C ASP A 55 -12.26 -1.93 -6.94
N LYS A 56 -12.98 -2.63 -7.83
CA LYS A 56 -12.43 -3.64 -8.71
C LYS A 56 -11.45 -3.03 -9.73
N GLU A 57 -11.89 -2.01 -10.46
CA GLU A 57 -11.08 -1.33 -11.46
C GLU A 57 -9.85 -0.68 -10.83
N LEU A 58 -10.01 -0.06 -9.65
CA LEU A 58 -8.90 0.52 -8.89
C LEU A 58 -7.87 -0.55 -8.51
N THR A 59 -8.34 -1.69 -8.01
CA THR A 59 -7.47 -2.83 -7.66
C THR A 59 -6.69 -3.34 -8.87
N GLU A 60 -7.38 -3.59 -9.98
CA GLU A 60 -6.77 -4.04 -11.23
C GLU A 60 -5.73 -3.04 -11.73
N LYS A 61 -6.04 -1.75 -11.69
CA LYS A 61 -5.13 -0.69 -12.10
C LYS A 61 -3.90 -0.59 -11.21
N LEU A 62 -4.08 -0.69 -9.90
CA LEU A 62 -2.97 -0.63 -8.93
C LEU A 62 -2.06 -1.85 -9.01
N LEU A 63 -2.58 -3.03 -9.34
CA LEU A 63 -1.76 -4.25 -9.53
C LEU A 63 -0.81 -4.16 -10.72
N LEU A 64 -1.03 -3.25 -11.68
CA LEU A 64 -0.11 -3.02 -12.79
C LEU A 64 1.19 -2.32 -12.39
N PHE A 65 1.20 -1.66 -11.21
CA PHE A 65 2.42 -0.97 -10.76
C PHE A 65 3.49 -1.96 -10.30
N PRO A 66 4.74 -1.78 -10.74
CA PRO A 66 5.84 -2.66 -10.35
C PRO A 66 5.99 -2.80 -8.84
N GLY A 67 5.98 -4.03 -8.33
CA GLY A 67 6.10 -4.32 -6.91
C GLY A 67 4.85 -4.09 -6.06
N ALA A 68 3.73 -3.70 -6.67
CA ALA A 68 2.45 -3.54 -5.99
C ALA A 68 1.68 -4.89 -5.95
N GLY A 69 1.99 -5.73 -4.98
CA GLY A 69 1.16 -6.91 -4.69
C GLY A 69 -0.13 -6.52 -3.95
N ILE A 70 -1.05 -7.47 -3.78
CA ILE A 70 -2.38 -7.24 -3.19
C ILE A 70 -2.34 -6.52 -1.83
N LYS A 71 -1.35 -6.82 -0.98
CA LYS A 71 -1.17 -6.12 0.31
C LYS A 71 -0.92 -4.63 0.12
N VAL A 72 -0.05 -4.26 -0.82
CA VAL A 72 0.28 -2.85 -1.11
C VAL A 72 -0.92 -2.16 -1.75
N VAL A 73 -1.59 -2.83 -2.67
CA VAL A 73 -2.83 -2.34 -3.32
C VAL A 73 -3.90 -2.03 -2.26
N ASN A 74 -4.14 -2.95 -1.32
CA ASN A 74 -5.10 -2.71 -0.24
C ASN A 74 -4.68 -1.55 0.68
N CYS A 75 -3.38 -1.37 0.95
CA CYS A 75 -2.90 -0.20 1.67
C CYS A 75 -3.19 1.10 0.91
N ILE A 76 -2.91 1.15 -0.39
CA ILE A 76 -3.17 2.32 -1.21
C ILE A 76 -4.68 2.59 -1.27
N SER A 77 -5.49 1.57 -1.50
CA SER A 77 -6.95 1.69 -1.55
C SER A 77 -7.51 2.24 -0.24
N LEU A 78 -7.07 1.72 0.91
CA LEU A 78 -7.53 2.15 2.22
C LEU A 78 -7.09 3.59 2.55
N PHE A 79 -5.79 3.88 2.41
CA PHE A 79 -5.22 5.11 2.95
C PHE A 79 -5.22 6.28 1.97
N ALA A 80 -5.06 6.02 0.66
CA ALA A 80 -5.02 7.08 -0.34
C ALA A 80 -6.38 7.31 -1.00
N TYR A 81 -7.17 6.25 -1.19
CA TYR A 81 -8.48 6.34 -1.84
C TYR A 81 -9.66 6.15 -0.89
N HIS A 82 -9.40 6.02 0.42
CA HIS A 82 -10.43 5.89 1.47
C HIS A 82 -11.43 4.76 1.23
N ARG A 83 -10.98 3.65 0.58
CA ARG A 83 -11.78 2.45 0.36
C ARG A 83 -11.77 1.61 1.63
N THR A 84 -12.67 1.92 2.55
CA THR A 84 -12.68 1.34 3.92
C THR A 84 -13.00 -0.15 3.96
N ALA A 85 -13.49 -0.73 2.87
CA ALA A 85 -13.62 -2.18 2.69
C ALA A 85 -12.27 -2.87 2.42
N ALA A 86 -11.24 -2.14 1.97
CA ALA A 86 -9.92 -2.72 1.71
C ALA A 86 -9.19 -3.01 3.02
N ALA A 87 -8.88 -4.28 3.27
CA ALA A 87 -8.21 -4.75 4.48
C ALA A 87 -6.81 -5.32 4.13
N PRO A 88 -5.72 -4.55 4.32
CA PRO A 88 -4.37 -5.06 4.07
C PRO A 88 -4.00 -6.18 5.05
N VAL A 89 -3.62 -7.34 4.53
CA VAL A 89 -3.13 -8.45 5.34
C VAL A 89 -1.61 -8.50 5.27
N ASP A 90 -0.95 -8.13 6.35
CA ASP A 90 0.49 -8.27 6.55
C ASP A 90 0.80 -9.42 7.52
N VAL A 91 2.07 -9.55 7.89
CA VAL A 91 2.52 -10.60 8.82
C VAL A 91 1.81 -10.52 10.19
N TRP A 92 1.56 -9.30 10.71
CA TRP A 92 0.90 -9.11 12.00
C TRP A 92 -0.57 -9.50 11.93
N ILE A 93 -1.25 -9.07 10.90
CA ILE A 93 -2.65 -9.44 10.65
C ILE A 93 -2.78 -10.93 10.37
N GLY A 94 -1.84 -11.52 9.62
CA GLY A 94 -1.80 -12.97 9.42
C GLY A 94 -1.71 -13.75 10.73
N ARG A 95 -0.90 -13.28 11.70
CA ARG A 95 -0.82 -13.87 13.04
C ARG A 95 -2.12 -13.74 13.83
N VAL A 96 -2.80 -12.59 13.74
CA VAL A 96 -4.12 -12.38 14.36
C VAL A 96 -5.13 -13.37 13.77
N ILE A 97 -5.20 -13.47 12.44
CA ILE A 97 -6.11 -14.38 11.74
C ILE A 97 -5.84 -15.83 12.17
N GLN A 98 -4.57 -16.24 12.16
CA GLN A 98 -4.21 -17.60 12.57
C GLN A 98 -4.58 -17.88 14.02
N LYS A 99 -4.28 -16.96 14.94
CA LYS A 99 -4.44 -17.18 16.38
C LYS A 99 -5.90 -17.11 16.85
N TYR A 100 -6.68 -16.18 16.32
CA TYR A 100 -8.01 -15.86 16.84
C TYR A 100 -9.15 -16.27 15.91
N TYR A 101 -8.86 -16.56 14.64
CA TYR A 101 -9.87 -16.89 13.62
C TYR A 101 -9.59 -18.21 12.91
N GLY A 102 -8.68 -19.05 13.46
CA GLY A 102 -8.38 -20.37 12.90
C GLY A 102 -7.87 -20.34 11.46
N GLY A 103 -7.21 -19.26 11.03
CA GLY A 103 -6.70 -19.08 9.68
C GLY A 103 -7.72 -18.55 8.66
N ILE A 104 -8.97 -18.36 9.07
CA ILE A 104 -10.03 -17.83 8.19
C ILE A 104 -10.11 -16.32 8.36
N SER A 105 -9.98 -15.57 7.25
CA SER A 105 -10.07 -14.11 7.30
C SER A 105 -11.47 -13.63 7.75
N PRO A 106 -11.55 -12.80 8.80
CA PRO A 106 -12.84 -12.27 9.27
C PRO A 106 -13.32 -11.06 8.43
N PHE A 107 -12.48 -10.50 7.58
CA PHE A 107 -12.74 -9.23 6.90
C PHE A 107 -13.98 -9.24 5.99
N PRO A 108 -14.32 -10.34 5.28
CA PRO A 108 -15.55 -10.37 4.49
C PRO A 108 -16.82 -10.11 5.31
N SER A 109 -16.85 -10.49 6.61
CA SER A 109 -18.00 -10.26 7.48
C SER A 109 -18.13 -8.82 7.98
N TYR A 110 -17.06 -8.02 7.88
CA TYR A 110 -17.06 -6.62 8.29
C TYR A 110 -17.46 -5.66 7.17
N GLY A 111 -17.60 -6.12 5.93
CA GLY A 111 -18.04 -5.32 4.79
C GLY A 111 -17.25 -4.03 4.64
N HIS A 112 -17.94 -2.90 4.58
CA HIS A 112 -17.30 -1.58 4.42
C HIS A 112 -16.42 -1.15 5.60
N ALA A 113 -16.51 -1.79 6.76
CA ALA A 113 -15.69 -1.45 7.92
C ALA A 113 -14.41 -2.33 8.02
N ALA A 114 -14.18 -3.24 7.07
CA ALA A 114 -13.09 -4.23 7.12
C ALA A 114 -11.71 -3.60 7.33
N GLY A 115 -11.39 -2.53 6.59
CA GLY A 115 -10.11 -1.83 6.70
C GLY A 115 -9.95 -1.11 8.04
N ILE A 116 -11.03 -0.59 8.61
CA ILE A 116 -11.01 0.06 9.93
C ILE A 116 -10.74 -0.99 11.02
N PHE A 117 -11.47 -2.11 11.00
CA PHE A 117 -11.20 -3.22 11.94
C PHE A 117 -9.79 -3.77 11.79
N GLN A 118 -9.29 -3.87 10.56
CA GLN A 118 -7.91 -4.29 10.30
C GLN A 118 -6.91 -3.37 11.01
N GLN A 119 -7.12 -2.05 11.04
CA GLN A 119 -6.24 -1.12 11.74
C GLN A 119 -6.25 -1.32 13.26
N TYR A 120 -7.40 -1.56 13.87
CA TYR A 120 -7.50 -1.92 15.28
C TYR A 120 -6.79 -3.25 15.58
N MET A 121 -6.97 -4.25 14.72
CA MET A 121 -6.28 -5.55 14.86
C MET A 121 -4.77 -5.39 14.73
N PHE A 122 -4.29 -4.56 13.80
CA PHE A 122 -2.87 -4.28 13.61
C PHE A 122 -2.25 -3.62 14.84
N PHE A 123 -2.90 -2.59 15.37
CA PHE A 123 -2.47 -1.91 16.60
C PHE A 123 -2.42 -2.89 17.78
N TYR A 124 -3.48 -3.70 17.95
CA TYR A 124 -3.54 -4.74 18.99
C TYR A 124 -2.40 -5.75 18.85
N ALA A 125 -2.16 -6.25 17.64
CA ALA A 125 -1.11 -7.24 17.38
C ALA A 125 0.28 -6.72 17.74
N GLN A 126 0.56 -5.46 17.40
CA GLN A 126 1.83 -4.81 17.74
C GLN A 126 1.95 -4.57 19.26
N ALA A 127 0.91 -4.05 19.90
CA ALA A 127 0.90 -3.79 21.35
C ALA A 127 1.11 -5.09 22.17
N LYS A 128 0.53 -6.20 21.70
CA LYS A 128 0.68 -7.52 22.35
C LYS A 128 1.91 -8.29 21.87
N LYS A 129 2.73 -7.73 20.96
CA LYS A 129 3.92 -8.39 20.39
C LYS A 129 3.61 -9.83 19.93
N LEU A 130 2.49 -10.02 19.23
CA LEU A 130 2.08 -11.36 18.76
C LEU A 130 3.18 -11.99 17.89
N LYS A 131 3.66 -13.15 18.34
CA LYS A 131 4.69 -13.94 17.63
C LYS A 131 4.05 -14.93 16.68
#